data_75da5668cfb0735d64f8842bb58cbe70
#
_entry.id   75da5668cfb0735d64f8842bb58cbe70
#
_cell.length_a   1.000
_cell.length_b   1.000
_cell.length_c   1.000
_cell.angle_alpha   90.00
_cell.angle_beta   90.00
_cell.angle_gamma   90.00
#
_symmetry.space_group_name_H-M   'P 1'
#
loop_
_entity.id
_entity.type
_entity.pdbx_description
1 polymer ?
#
loop_
_entity_poly.entity_id
_entity_poly.type
_entity_poly.pdbx_seq_one_letter_code
_entity_poly.pdbx_strand_id
1 'polypeptide(L)'
;MPSYPRNYPFYNWVPKWLGILILVLMFIPILTVGGVYSVNSTEMMGGLGIISEHITFTNFATSIGMAAFCPFLYRLVVIRREKMMCLAGFSMMYVLSYICAETDSIFLLALCSVLMGFLRMVLMMVNLFTLILYAGRIEAYLKIK
;
A
#
# COMPACT_ATOMS: atom_id res chain seq x y z
N MET A 1 -6.01 -6.52 -38.04
CA MET A 1 -6.07 -5.29 -37.24
C MET A 1 -5.41 -5.57 -35.90
N PRO A 2 -4.33 -4.90 -35.52
CA PRO A 2 -3.75 -5.10 -34.19
C PRO A 2 -4.77 -4.64 -33.16
N SER A 3 -5.24 -5.57 -32.32
CA SER A 3 -6.12 -5.27 -31.21
C SER A 3 -5.37 -4.32 -30.26
N TYR A 4 -5.76 -3.06 -30.24
CA TYR A 4 -5.21 -2.08 -29.30
C TYR A 4 -5.32 -2.63 -27.89
N PRO A 5 -4.23 -2.64 -27.11
CA PRO A 5 -4.30 -3.09 -25.72
C PRO A 5 -5.28 -2.20 -24.98
N ARG A 6 -6.33 -2.80 -24.41
CA ARG A 6 -7.28 -2.13 -23.52
C ARG A 6 -6.54 -1.28 -22.51
N ASN A 7 -7.10 -0.13 -22.16
CA ASN A 7 -6.60 0.73 -21.06
C ASN A 7 -6.69 -0.04 -19.73
N TYR A 8 -5.81 -1.00 -19.55
CA TYR A 8 -5.70 -1.75 -18.30
C TYR A 8 -4.84 -0.94 -17.32
N PRO A 9 -5.25 -0.73 -16.08
CA PRO A 9 -6.38 -1.34 -15.32
C PRO A 9 -7.72 -0.58 -15.41
N PHE A 10 -7.81 0.52 -16.15
CA PHE A 10 -9.00 1.37 -16.24
C PHE A 10 -9.90 1.02 -17.43
N TYR A 11 -11.14 1.51 -17.40
CA TYR A 11 -12.08 1.40 -18.53
C TYR A 11 -11.62 2.29 -19.70
N ASN A 12 -12.00 1.92 -20.93
CA ASN A 12 -11.56 2.61 -22.16
C ASN A 12 -12.02 4.08 -22.27
N TRP A 13 -13.03 4.48 -21.51
CA TRP A 13 -13.54 5.86 -21.48
C TRP A 13 -12.76 6.78 -20.53
N VAL A 14 -11.90 6.22 -19.65
CA VAL A 14 -11.10 7.02 -18.71
C VAL A 14 -9.93 7.66 -19.47
N PRO A 15 -9.78 9.00 -19.44
CA PRO A 15 -8.66 9.68 -20.07
C PRO A 15 -7.34 9.26 -19.40
N LYS A 16 -6.28 9.14 -20.18
CA LYS A 16 -4.98 8.59 -19.75
C LYS A 16 -4.38 9.35 -18.57
N TRP A 17 -4.47 10.67 -18.58
CA TRP A 17 -3.95 11.52 -17.49
C TRP A 17 -4.72 11.30 -16.17
N LEU A 18 -6.03 11.07 -16.23
CA LEU A 18 -6.86 10.78 -15.08
C LEU A 18 -6.46 9.43 -14.45
N GLY A 19 -6.13 8.44 -15.28
CA GLY A 19 -5.62 7.15 -14.79
C GLY A 19 -4.32 7.28 -14.00
N ILE A 20 -3.37 8.09 -14.49
CA ILE A 20 -2.13 8.37 -13.76
C ILE A 20 -2.43 9.09 -12.43
N LEU A 21 -3.29 10.09 -12.48
CA LEU A 21 -3.66 10.86 -11.29
C LEU A 21 -4.29 9.97 -10.21
N ILE A 22 -5.20 9.07 -10.59
CA ILE A 22 -5.81 8.11 -9.65
C ILE A 22 -4.74 7.18 -9.05
N LEU A 23 -3.81 6.65 -9.86
CA LEU A 23 -2.73 5.80 -9.37
C LEU A 23 -1.80 6.53 -8.40
N VAL A 24 -1.47 7.79 -8.69
CA VAL A 24 -0.68 8.64 -7.79
C VAL A 24 -1.44 8.93 -6.50
N LEU A 25 -2.75 9.25 -6.58
CA LEU A 25 -3.58 9.47 -5.39
C LEU A 25 -3.69 8.22 -4.51
N MET A 26 -3.63 7.01 -5.08
CA MET A 26 -3.61 5.77 -4.31
C MET A 26 -2.35 5.58 -3.45
N PHE A 27 -1.25 6.28 -3.74
CA PHE A 27 -0.07 6.28 -2.87
C PHE A 27 -0.32 7.02 -1.55
N ILE A 28 -1.19 8.03 -1.54
CA ILE A 28 -1.44 8.83 -0.33
C ILE A 28 -1.89 7.96 0.85
N PRO A 29 -2.95 7.13 0.77
CA PRO A 29 -3.35 6.29 1.90
C PRO A 29 -2.29 5.25 2.26
N ILE A 30 -1.52 4.73 1.30
CA ILE A 30 -0.46 3.76 1.57
C ILE A 30 0.69 4.40 2.37
N LEU A 31 1.04 5.66 2.07
CA LEU A 31 2.09 6.39 2.75
C LEU A 31 1.63 6.90 4.12
N THR A 32 0.40 7.42 4.21
CA THR A 32 -0.12 8.00 5.46
C THR A 32 -0.26 6.97 6.56
N VAL A 33 -0.75 5.77 6.27
CA VAL A 33 -0.90 4.70 7.29
C VAL A 33 0.41 4.38 8.01
N GLY A 34 1.57 4.53 7.36
CA GLY A 34 2.87 4.31 8.02
C GLY A 34 3.44 5.53 8.73
N GLY A 35 2.95 6.74 8.39
CA GLY A 35 3.44 8.00 8.97
C GLY A 35 2.69 8.44 10.22
N VAL A 36 1.45 7.99 10.40
CA VAL A 36 0.58 8.45 11.49
C VAL A 36 1.20 8.21 12.86
N TYR A 37 1.80 7.04 13.08
CA TYR A 37 2.43 6.71 14.37
C TYR A 37 3.69 7.55 14.66
N SER A 38 4.45 7.92 13.66
CA SER A 38 5.68 8.71 13.84
C SER A 38 5.41 10.22 13.97
N VAL A 39 4.39 10.72 13.26
CA VAL A 39 4.06 12.16 13.26
C VAL A 39 3.22 12.54 14.49
N ASN A 40 2.29 11.69 14.88
CA ASN A 40 1.39 11.94 16.01
C ASN A 40 1.87 11.26 17.31
N SER A 41 3.15 10.87 17.39
CA SER A 41 3.68 10.19 18.57
C SER A 41 3.49 10.98 19.86
N THR A 42 3.70 12.28 19.83
CA THR A 42 3.51 13.19 20.98
C THR A 42 2.04 13.32 21.40
N GLU A 43 1.11 13.38 20.46
CA GLU A 43 -0.32 13.45 20.77
C GLU A 43 -0.85 12.11 21.28
N MET A 44 -0.39 11.00 20.74
CA MET A 44 -0.73 9.66 21.21
C MET A 44 -0.16 9.38 22.61
N MET A 45 1.03 9.88 22.93
CA MET A 45 1.62 9.78 24.26
C MET A 45 0.82 10.60 25.29
N GLY A 46 0.37 11.80 24.93
CA GLY A 46 -0.39 12.68 25.81
C GLY A 46 -1.86 12.25 26.00
N GLY A 47 -2.52 11.80 24.93
CA GLY A 47 -3.96 11.48 24.93
C GLY A 47 -4.29 10.07 25.38
N LEU A 48 -3.46 9.08 25.05
CA LEU A 48 -3.70 7.66 25.31
C LEU A 48 -2.81 7.09 26.43
N GLY A 49 -1.89 7.89 27.00
CA GLY A 49 -0.96 7.41 28.03
C GLY A 49 0.04 6.34 27.53
N ILE A 50 0.23 6.24 26.20
CA ILE A 50 1.13 5.26 25.60
C ILE A 50 2.58 5.71 25.79
N ILE A 51 3.42 4.84 26.35
CA ILE A 51 4.83 5.09 26.60
C ILE A 51 5.58 5.14 25.25
N SER A 52 6.57 6.04 25.13
CA SER A 52 7.35 6.22 23.89
C SER A 52 8.01 4.91 23.39
N GLU A 53 8.34 4.01 24.29
CA GLU A 53 8.88 2.69 23.99
C GLU A 53 7.93 1.83 23.15
N HIS A 54 6.62 1.89 23.44
CA HIS A 54 5.60 1.13 22.69
C HIS A 54 5.47 1.64 21.25
N ILE A 55 5.57 2.96 21.03
CA ILE A 55 5.53 3.55 19.70
C ILE A 55 6.78 3.14 18.89
N THR A 56 7.95 3.17 19.53
CA THR A 56 9.20 2.74 18.91
C THR A 56 9.15 1.25 18.57
N PHE A 57 8.63 0.43 19.47
CA PHE A 57 8.47 -1.01 19.24
C PHE A 57 7.50 -1.31 18.10
N THR A 58 6.38 -0.59 18.01
CA THR A 58 5.40 -0.72 16.92
C THR A 58 5.99 -0.32 15.57
N ASN A 59 6.78 0.76 15.52
CA ASN A 59 7.49 1.18 14.31
C ASN A 59 8.53 0.16 13.88
N PHE A 60 9.26 -0.44 14.83
CA PHE A 60 10.22 -1.50 14.55
C PHE A 60 9.52 -2.77 14.04
N ALA A 61 8.40 -3.17 14.64
CA ALA A 61 7.58 -4.28 14.20
C ALA A 61 7.07 -4.07 12.76
N THR A 62 6.62 -2.86 12.42
CA THR A 62 6.21 -2.50 11.06
C THR A 62 7.37 -2.63 10.07
N SER A 63 8.57 -2.21 10.45
CA SER A 63 9.78 -2.31 9.62
C SER A 63 10.18 -3.77 9.35
N ILE A 64 10.04 -4.65 10.35
CA ILE A 64 10.23 -6.09 10.19
C ILE A 64 9.21 -6.65 9.18
N GLY A 65 7.95 -6.24 9.27
CA GLY A 65 6.90 -6.63 8.33
C GLY A 65 7.23 -6.24 6.89
N MET A 66 7.75 -5.03 6.69
CA MET A 66 8.20 -4.56 5.37
C MET A 66 9.37 -5.40 4.85
N ALA A 67 10.36 -5.73 5.70
CA ALA A 67 11.51 -6.55 5.32
C ALA A 67 11.10 -7.98 4.97
N ALA A 68 10.14 -8.55 5.69
CA ALA A 68 9.60 -9.89 5.43
C ALA A 68 8.94 -10.03 4.05
N PHE A 69 8.57 -8.93 3.42
CA PHE A 69 8.01 -8.92 2.06
C PHE A 69 9.06 -9.24 0.98
N CYS A 70 10.33 -8.94 1.18
CA CYS A 70 11.38 -9.06 0.16
C CYS A 70 11.40 -10.42 -0.59
N PRO A 71 11.31 -11.58 0.07
CA PRO A 71 11.31 -12.86 -0.63
C PRO A 71 10.06 -13.12 -1.47
N PHE A 72 8.96 -12.41 -1.20
CA PHE A 72 7.70 -12.57 -1.93
C PHE A 72 7.59 -11.66 -3.16
N LEU A 73 8.52 -10.72 -3.33
CA LEU A 73 8.51 -9.74 -4.41
C LEU A 73 8.45 -10.40 -5.79
N TYR A 74 9.23 -11.45 -6.01
CA TYR A 74 9.24 -12.19 -7.28
C TYR A 74 7.88 -12.83 -7.59
N ARG A 75 7.23 -13.44 -6.59
CA ARG A 75 5.89 -14.03 -6.79
C ARG A 75 4.82 -12.98 -7.10
N LEU A 76 4.93 -11.81 -6.50
CA LEU A 76 3.98 -10.72 -6.71
C LEU A 76 4.02 -10.20 -8.15
N VAL A 77 5.21 -10.09 -8.75
CA VAL A 77 5.39 -9.65 -10.14
C VAL A 77 4.72 -10.61 -11.15
N VAL A 78 4.65 -11.90 -10.82
CA VAL A 78 4.04 -12.93 -11.69
C VAL A 78 2.51 -12.92 -11.61
N ILE A 79 1.92 -12.38 -10.54
CA ILE A 79 0.47 -12.38 -10.34
C ILE A 79 -0.17 -11.25 -11.13
N ARG A 80 -0.94 -11.60 -12.17
CA ARG A 80 -1.63 -10.64 -13.06
C ARG A 80 -2.95 -10.06 -12.52
N ARG A 81 -3.35 -10.37 -11.28
CA ARG A 81 -4.65 -9.94 -10.72
C ARG A 81 -4.51 -8.70 -9.82
N GLU A 82 -3.93 -7.63 -10.35
CA GLU A 82 -3.62 -6.40 -9.62
C GLU A 82 -4.83 -5.78 -8.91
N LYS A 83 -6.00 -5.73 -9.57
CA LYS A 83 -7.22 -5.15 -8.99
C LYS A 83 -7.71 -5.89 -7.74
N MET A 84 -7.70 -7.23 -7.79
CA MET A 84 -8.10 -8.04 -6.63
C MET A 84 -7.11 -7.91 -5.49
N MET A 85 -5.83 -7.82 -5.80
CA MET A 85 -4.78 -7.64 -4.79
C MET A 85 -4.88 -6.29 -4.10
N CYS A 86 -5.13 -5.21 -4.85
CA CYS A 86 -5.37 -3.89 -4.26
C CYS A 86 -6.61 -3.88 -3.36
N LEU A 87 -7.73 -4.42 -3.85
CA LEU A 87 -8.97 -4.44 -3.08
C LEU A 87 -8.83 -5.27 -1.80
N ALA A 88 -8.28 -6.48 -1.90
CA ALA A 88 -8.05 -7.35 -0.76
C ALA A 88 -7.04 -6.72 0.23
N GLY A 89 -5.96 -6.12 -0.27
CA GLY A 89 -4.95 -5.47 0.55
C GLY A 89 -5.51 -4.28 1.34
N PHE A 90 -6.27 -3.39 0.70
CA PHE A 90 -6.91 -2.26 1.39
C PHE A 90 -7.96 -2.72 2.40
N SER A 91 -8.80 -3.71 2.05
CA SER A 91 -9.78 -4.27 2.98
C SER A 91 -9.10 -4.86 4.22
N MET A 92 -8.01 -5.59 4.03
CA MET A 92 -7.28 -6.22 5.11
C MET A 92 -6.54 -5.19 5.98
N MET A 93 -5.99 -4.13 5.38
CA MET A 93 -5.41 -3.00 6.13
C MET A 93 -6.45 -2.29 6.98
N TYR A 94 -7.67 -2.09 6.45
CA TYR A 94 -8.76 -1.47 7.20
C TYR A 94 -9.15 -2.31 8.43
N VAL A 95 -9.32 -3.62 8.25
CA VAL A 95 -9.65 -4.55 9.35
C VAL A 95 -8.54 -4.57 10.41
N LEU A 96 -7.27 -4.65 10.00
CA LEU A 96 -6.13 -4.62 10.92
C LEU A 96 -6.03 -3.30 11.68
N SER A 97 -6.30 -2.17 10.99
CA SER A 97 -6.31 -0.86 11.63
C SER A 97 -7.39 -0.76 12.71
N TYR A 98 -8.57 -1.33 12.43
CA TYR A 98 -9.65 -1.38 13.41
C TYR A 98 -9.28 -2.25 14.63
N ILE A 99 -8.70 -3.43 14.40
CA ILE A 99 -8.22 -4.31 15.48
C ILE A 99 -7.15 -3.61 16.32
N CYS A 100 -6.21 -2.89 15.70
CA CYS A 100 -5.19 -2.13 16.41
C CYS A 100 -5.78 -1.02 17.28
N ALA A 101 -6.87 -0.39 16.84
CA ALA A 101 -7.53 0.68 17.59
C ALA A 101 -8.27 0.17 18.86
N GLU A 102 -8.79 -1.06 18.82
CA GLU A 102 -9.54 -1.68 19.92
C GLU A 102 -8.67 -2.50 20.89
N THR A 103 -7.38 -2.66 20.58
CA THR A 103 -6.53 -3.62 21.29
C THR A 103 -5.67 -2.95 22.35
N ASP A 104 -5.79 -3.39 23.61
CA ASP A 104 -4.94 -2.99 24.74
C ASP A 104 -3.70 -3.89 24.90
N SER A 105 -3.63 -5.02 24.17
CA SER A 105 -2.53 -5.97 24.29
C SER A 105 -1.34 -5.59 23.40
N ILE A 106 -0.18 -5.34 24.00
CA ILE A 106 1.07 -4.98 23.30
C ILE A 106 1.49 -6.05 22.30
N PHE A 107 1.33 -7.33 22.64
CA PHE A 107 1.69 -8.44 21.76
C PHE A 107 0.82 -8.47 20.50
N LEU A 108 -0.48 -8.30 20.64
CA LEU A 108 -1.41 -8.26 19.52
C LEU A 108 -1.18 -7.02 18.65
N LEU A 109 -0.88 -5.88 19.28
CA LEU A 109 -0.51 -4.65 18.58
C LEU A 109 0.75 -4.84 17.73
N ALA A 110 1.78 -5.49 18.28
CA ALA A 110 3.01 -5.79 17.55
C ALA A 110 2.76 -6.72 16.35
N LEU A 111 1.97 -7.78 16.54
CA LEU A 111 1.61 -8.70 15.46
C LEU A 111 0.85 -8.01 14.33
N CYS A 112 -0.15 -7.21 14.68
CA CYS A 112 -0.90 -6.41 13.71
C CYS A 112 0.02 -5.42 12.96
N SER A 113 0.98 -4.80 13.66
CA SER A 113 1.94 -3.87 13.06
C SER A 113 2.87 -4.55 12.04
N VAL A 114 3.32 -5.76 12.32
CA VAL A 114 4.09 -6.56 11.35
C VAL A 114 3.26 -6.85 10.10
N LEU A 115 2.01 -7.29 10.29
CA LEU A 115 1.11 -7.59 9.17
C LEU A 115 0.78 -6.33 8.36
N MET A 116 0.55 -5.20 9.01
CA MET A 116 0.33 -3.91 8.34
C MET A 116 1.55 -3.48 7.53
N GLY A 117 2.77 -3.65 8.07
CA GLY A 117 4.00 -3.37 7.36
C GLY A 117 4.15 -4.22 6.10
N PHE A 118 3.88 -5.52 6.20
CA PHE A 118 3.88 -6.44 5.06
C PHE A 118 2.87 -6.03 3.98
N LEU A 119 1.61 -5.80 4.35
CA LEU A 119 0.55 -5.39 3.42
C LEU A 119 0.84 -4.05 2.76
N ARG A 120 1.41 -3.11 3.50
CA ARG A 120 1.83 -1.81 2.98
C ARG A 120 2.84 -1.97 1.85
N MET A 121 3.85 -2.81 2.00
CA MET A 121 4.83 -3.07 0.94
C MET A 121 4.20 -3.78 -0.26
N VAL A 122 3.29 -4.74 -0.03
CA VAL A 122 2.53 -5.38 -1.11
C VAL A 122 1.78 -4.35 -1.93
N LEU A 123 0.99 -3.49 -1.29
CA LEU A 123 0.18 -2.46 -1.94
C LEU A 123 1.06 -1.42 -2.66
N MET A 124 2.15 -0.99 -2.04
CA MET A 124 3.09 -0.05 -2.62
C MET A 124 3.70 -0.61 -3.90
N MET A 125 4.15 -1.86 -3.89
CA MET A 125 4.76 -2.51 -5.05
C MET A 125 3.74 -2.77 -6.17
N VAL A 126 2.55 -3.28 -5.85
CA VAL A 126 1.48 -3.48 -6.84
C VAL A 126 1.12 -2.16 -7.52
N ASN A 127 0.94 -1.08 -6.75
CA ASN A 127 0.60 0.22 -7.28
C ASN A 127 1.73 0.81 -8.14
N LEU A 128 2.98 0.67 -7.69
CA LEU A 128 4.16 1.11 -8.45
C LEU A 128 4.29 0.37 -9.79
N PHE A 129 4.17 -0.97 -9.79
CA PHE A 129 4.20 -1.76 -11.02
C PHE A 129 3.07 -1.38 -11.98
N THR A 130 1.87 -1.19 -11.46
CA THR A 130 0.72 -0.74 -12.26
C THR A 130 0.98 0.62 -12.89
N LEU A 131 1.55 1.56 -12.13
CA LEU A 131 1.90 2.90 -12.61
C LEU A 131 2.97 2.83 -13.71
N ILE A 132 4.04 2.07 -13.53
CA ILE A 132 5.13 1.92 -14.50
C ILE A 132 4.60 1.30 -15.80
N LEU A 133 3.83 0.22 -15.70
CA LEU A 133 3.24 -0.45 -16.86
C LEU A 133 2.26 0.47 -17.60
N TYR A 134 1.49 1.26 -16.88
CA TYR A 134 0.53 2.19 -17.47
C TYR A 134 1.25 3.37 -18.15
N ALA A 135 2.26 3.96 -17.52
CA ALA A 135 3.08 5.03 -18.07
C ALA A 135 3.87 4.57 -19.31
N GLY A 136 4.53 3.41 -19.24
CA GLY A 136 5.28 2.86 -20.37
C GLY A 136 4.41 2.58 -21.59
N ARG A 137 3.16 2.18 -21.40
CA ARG A 137 2.19 2.04 -22.51
C ARG A 137 1.84 3.38 -23.13
N ILE A 138 1.71 4.44 -22.36
CA ILE A 138 1.44 5.79 -22.87
C ILE A 138 2.59 6.27 -23.75
N GLU A 139 3.85 6.06 -23.34
CA GLU A 139 5.02 6.41 -24.15
C GLU A 139 5.07 5.64 -25.48
N ALA A 140 4.77 4.33 -25.46
CA ALA A 140 4.70 3.51 -26.67
C ALA A 140 3.65 4.04 -27.65
N TYR A 141 2.50 4.52 -27.16
CA TYR A 141 1.47 5.14 -28.00
C TYR A 141 1.90 6.49 -28.61
N LEU A 142 2.65 7.30 -27.87
CA LEU A 142 3.12 8.60 -28.34
C LEU A 142 4.22 8.49 -29.41
N LYS A 143 5.02 7.41 -29.36
CA LYS A 143 6.06 7.13 -30.37
C LYS A 143 5.53 6.58 -31.70
N ILE A 144 4.29 6.07 -31.72
CA ILE A 144 3.67 5.50 -32.95
C ILE A 144 2.87 6.56 -33.73
N LYS A 145 2.68 7.74 -33.18
CA LYS A 145 2.00 8.89 -33.78
C LYS A 145 3.01 9.89 -34.33
#